data_715da70dcf8ed5de5cb98b84bed7c34b
#
_entry.id   715da70dcf8ed5de5cb98b84bed7c34b
#
_cell.length_a   1.000
_cell.length_b   1.000
_cell.length_c   1.000
_cell.angle_alpha   90.00
_cell.angle_beta   90.00
_cell.angle_gamma   90.00
#
_symmetry.space_group_name_H-M   'P 1'
#
loop_
_entity.id
_entity.type
_entity.pdbx_description
1 polymer ?
#
loop_
_entity_poly.entity_id
_entity_poly.type
_entity_poly.pdbx_seq_one_letter_code
_entity_poly.pdbx_strand_id
1 'polypeptide(L)'
;MSKRIFTATIIAVFSMGLLLMPFFAEQAQAADKIGWVGPIYTELSSSLTKGFKAYYKKTYGKDVDITFVRPGGWPVVVDKVRIWGGKPDADIFLGAGAPAHEILKRDGLIVPYRPKNWDNVPAEWHGMKVKDQDDYWTCFAPWIVTNLYNEKVLKKLRLPPPKTWNDLLNPIYRGNIVHTLPYASGTMHEAIEILIQGFGEKEAWRYLRLLAAQLARFSTGSTDTTNLVKRGEVPIGVAQPQMNAMAARKDGYPVRDLLPEKTILVPEAVALLKGAPNEATGKIFLDWLFSVDGQKHVLEGRYFAAGSDIKFSVWEKEGVEMAKHAKKALGVDSFWDLKVGFIEYDLDLAAKRWDEVNRKYEYEIYRKWGKLKSSLYLIEEVEGEINVAKAEKMNVTKAEAKIKEARKLFEYDGKYAAARLAASKARALLVAP
;
A
#
# COMPACT_ATOMS: atom_id res chain seq x y z
N MET A 1 -4.47 -100.47 -40.75
CA MET A 1 -4.42 -100.97 -39.37
C MET A 1 -4.10 -99.79 -38.43
N SER A 2 -5.10 -99.31 -37.76
CA SER A 2 -5.07 -98.05 -36.99
C SER A 2 -5.45 -98.36 -35.56
N LYS A 3 -4.61 -97.99 -34.64
CA LYS A 3 -4.94 -97.95 -33.18
C LYS A 3 -5.35 -96.56 -32.79
N ARG A 4 -6.61 -96.39 -32.40
CA ARG A 4 -7.12 -95.17 -31.74
C ARG A 4 -6.76 -95.24 -30.26
N ILE A 5 -6.06 -94.22 -29.78
CA ILE A 5 -5.82 -94.00 -28.36
C ILE A 5 -6.80 -92.93 -27.93
N PHE A 6 -7.65 -93.26 -26.96
CA PHE A 6 -8.56 -92.39 -26.30
C PHE A 6 -7.77 -91.59 -25.18
N THR A 7 -7.68 -90.36 -25.33
CA THR A 7 -7.15 -89.51 -24.23
C THR A 7 -8.33 -88.84 -23.58
N ALA A 8 -8.63 -89.20 -22.36
CA ALA A 8 -9.63 -88.53 -21.50
C ALA A 8 -9.06 -87.22 -20.95
N THR A 9 -9.63 -86.14 -21.34
CA THR A 9 -9.30 -84.84 -20.80
C THR A 9 -10.15 -84.59 -19.57
N ILE A 10 -9.51 -84.58 -18.40
CA ILE A 10 -10.11 -84.11 -17.13
C ILE A 10 -10.20 -82.61 -17.15
N ILE A 11 -11.40 -82.07 -17.28
CA ILE A 11 -11.66 -80.62 -17.08
C ILE A 11 -11.77 -80.38 -15.58
N ALA A 12 -10.70 -79.85 -14.96
CA ALA A 12 -10.75 -79.33 -13.62
C ALA A 12 -11.42 -77.96 -13.69
N VAL A 13 -12.64 -77.84 -13.21
CA VAL A 13 -13.34 -76.57 -13.01
C VAL A 13 -12.72 -75.94 -11.79
N PHE A 14 -11.76 -75.07 -12.02
CA PHE A 14 -11.30 -74.11 -10.98
C PHE A 14 -12.36 -73.02 -10.85
N SER A 15 -13.27 -73.18 -9.90
CA SER A 15 -14.12 -72.09 -9.41
C SER A 15 -13.28 -71.08 -8.65
N MET A 16 -12.66 -70.18 -9.39
CA MET A 16 -11.99 -68.98 -8.81
C MET A 16 -13.07 -68.01 -8.41
N GLY A 17 -13.43 -68.11 -7.13
CA GLY A 17 -14.23 -67.03 -6.46
C GLY A 17 -13.49 -65.75 -6.57
N LEU A 18 -13.83 -64.93 -7.57
CA LEU A 18 -13.47 -63.50 -7.57
C LEU A 18 -14.16 -62.88 -6.37
N LEU A 19 -13.43 -62.74 -5.26
CA LEU A 19 -13.75 -61.78 -4.22
C LEU A 19 -13.82 -60.40 -4.90
N LEU A 20 -15.04 -59.97 -5.24
CA LEU A 20 -15.35 -58.55 -5.49
C LEU A 20 -15.06 -57.80 -4.21
N MET A 21 -13.80 -57.46 -3.99
CA MET A 21 -13.49 -56.31 -3.13
C MET A 21 -14.11 -55.10 -3.84
N PRO A 22 -15.03 -54.38 -3.23
CA PRO A 22 -15.41 -53.09 -3.76
C PRO A 22 -14.12 -52.27 -3.72
N PHE A 23 -13.52 -52.08 -4.90
CA PHE A 23 -12.60 -50.95 -5.10
C PHE A 23 -13.46 -49.71 -4.87
N PHE A 24 -13.55 -49.25 -3.64
CA PHE A 24 -13.85 -47.86 -3.38
C PHE A 24 -12.66 -47.10 -4.00
N ALA A 25 -12.73 -46.86 -5.31
CA ALA A 25 -12.05 -45.75 -5.91
C ALA A 25 -12.65 -44.56 -5.18
N GLU A 26 -11.98 -44.10 -4.14
CA GLU A 26 -12.17 -42.80 -3.58
C GLU A 26 -12.00 -41.86 -4.78
N GLN A 27 -13.15 -41.53 -5.41
CA GLN A 27 -13.14 -40.52 -6.45
C GLN A 27 -12.51 -39.32 -5.77
N ALA A 28 -11.26 -39.04 -6.09
CA ALA A 28 -10.58 -37.81 -5.65
C ALA A 28 -11.50 -36.66 -6.08
N GLN A 29 -12.35 -36.23 -5.16
CA GLN A 29 -13.29 -35.14 -5.39
C GLN A 29 -12.44 -33.96 -5.77
N ALA A 30 -12.62 -33.43 -6.98
CA ALA A 30 -11.85 -32.29 -7.46
C ALA A 30 -11.87 -31.19 -6.36
N ALA A 31 -10.70 -30.68 -6.04
CA ALA A 31 -10.59 -29.63 -5.04
C ALA A 31 -11.44 -28.44 -5.45
N ASP A 32 -12.17 -27.86 -4.47
CA ASP A 32 -12.86 -26.60 -4.69
C ASP A 32 -11.83 -25.52 -5.03
N LYS A 33 -12.22 -24.47 -5.74
CA LYS A 33 -11.30 -23.45 -6.24
C LYS A 33 -11.67 -22.07 -5.73
N ILE A 34 -10.66 -21.21 -5.61
CA ILE A 34 -10.84 -19.79 -5.39
C ILE A 34 -9.68 -19.00 -6.00
N GLY A 35 -9.99 -17.90 -6.67
CA GLY A 35 -9.03 -16.98 -7.22
C GLY A 35 -9.05 -15.62 -6.49
N TRP A 36 -7.88 -15.11 -6.15
CA TRP A 36 -7.72 -13.76 -5.63
C TRP A 36 -6.92 -12.88 -6.60
N VAL A 37 -7.32 -11.64 -6.77
CA VAL A 37 -6.56 -10.62 -7.48
C VAL A 37 -6.41 -9.40 -6.57
N GLY A 38 -5.20 -8.86 -6.46
CA GLY A 38 -5.01 -7.71 -5.59
C GLY A 38 -3.54 -7.29 -5.43
N PRO A 39 -3.28 -6.13 -4.83
CA PRO A 39 -1.94 -5.58 -4.64
C PRO A 39 -1.27 -6.03 -3.33
N ILE A 40 -1.86 -6.95 -2.56
CA ILE A 40 -1.31 -7.40 -1.28
C ILE A 40 0.08 -8.02 -1.41
N TYR A 41 0.88 -7.94 -0.35
CA TYR A 41 2.23 -8.50 -0.32
C TYR A 41 2.24 -10.02 -0.20
N THR A 42 3.33 -10.63 -0.63
CA THR A 42 3.50 -12.10 -0.64
C THR A 42 3.34 -12.72 0.75
N GLU A 43 3.79 -12.04 1.80
CA GLU A 43 3.66 -12.53 3.18
C GLU A 43 2.20 -12.68 3.57
N LEU A 44 1.34 -11.72 3.20
CA LEU A 44 -0.08 -11.79 3.49
C LEU A 44 -0.76 -12.89 2.67
N SER A 45 -0.53 -12.91 1.35
CA SER A 45 -1.14 -13.95 0.50
C SER A 45 -0.74 -15.36 0.92
N SER A 46 0.52 -15.57 1.33
CA SER A 46 1.02 -16.86 1.84
C SER A 46 0.36 -17.24 3.16
N SER A 47 0.24 -16.30 4.10
CA SER A 47 -0.40 -16.54 5.38
C SER A 47 -1.89 -16.86 5.23
N LEU A 48 -2.61 -16.09 4.41
CA LEU A 48 -4.03 -16.34 4.13
C LEU A 48 -4.23 -17.67 3.40
N THR A 49 -3.38 -18.01 2.42
CA THR A 49 -3.43 -19.30 1.72
C THR A 49 -3.28 -20.45 2.70
N LYS A 50 -2.28 -20.39 3.59
CA LYS A 50 -2.05 -21.44 4.61
C LYS A 50 -3.25 -21.58 5.54
N GLY A 51 -3.76 -20.46 6.07
CA GLY A 51 -4.87 -20.46 7.01
C GLY A 51 -6.17 -20.93 6.38
N PHE A 52 -6.51 -20.40 5.23
CA PHE A 52 -7.76 -20.77 4.56
C PHE A 52 -7.79 -22.24 4.12
N LYS A 53 -6.67 -22.78 3.60
CA LYS A 53 -6.56 -24.21 3.30
C LYS A 53 -6.79 -25.08 4.54
N ALA A 54 -6.16 -24.73 5.66
CA ALA A 54 -6.34 -25.47 6.91
C ALA A 54 -7.79 -25.39 7.44
N TYR A 55 -8.37 -24.20 7.42
CA TYR A 55 -9.77 -23.99 7.80
C TYR A 55 -10.73 -24.77 6.91
N TYR A 56 -10.53 -24.70 5.57
CA TYR A 56 -11.40 -25.35 4.60
C TYR A 56 -11.38 -26.87 4.78
N LYS A 57 -10.18 -27.44 4.91
CA LYS A 57 -10.00 -28.88 5.16
C LYS A 57 -10.67 -29.33 6.46
N LYS A 58 -10.46 -28.56 7.54
CA LYS A 58 -11.06 -28.84 8.85
C LYS A 58 -12.59 -28.77 8.84
N THR A 59 -13.16 -27.79 8.12
CA THR A 59 -14.60 -27.47 8.18
C THR A 59 -15.39 -28.31 7.20
N TYR A 60 -14.86 -28.55 6.00
CA TYR A 60 -15.58 -29.19 4.89
C TYR A 60 -15.02 -30.58 4.51
N GLY A 61 -13.91 -31.02 5.12
CA GLY A 61 -13.26 -32.28 4.79
C GLY A 61 -12.57 -32.31 3.42
N LYS A 62 -12.58 -31.20 2.69
CA LYS A 62 -12.09 -31.07 1.31
C LYS A 62 -10.85 -30.17 1.22
N ASP A 63 -10.07 -30.37 0.17
CA ASP A 63 -9.02 -29.44 -0.18
C ASP A 63 -9.58 -28.28 -1.02
N VAL A 64 -8.91 -27.12 -1.00
CA VAL A 64 -9.22 -25.95 -1.83
C VAL A 64 -7.96 -25.49 -2.57
N ASP A 65 -8.07 -25.32 -3.88
CA ASP A 65 -7.02 -24.75 -4.71
C ASP A 65 -7.15 -23.23 -4.76
N ILE A 66 -6.09 -22.54 -4.40
CA ILE A 66 -6.06 -21.08 -4.32
C ILE A 66 -5.09 -20.54 -5.35
N THR A 67 -5.58 -19.66 -6.21
CA THR A 67 -4.74 -18.87 -7.12
C THR A 67 -4.69 -17.42 -6.64
N PHE A 68 -3.52 -16.80 -6.72
CA PHE A 68 -3.35 -15.38 -6.41
C PHE A 68 -2.58 -14.68 -7.52
N VAL A 69 -3.14 -13.59 -8.02
CA VAL A 69 -2.53 -12.78 -9.08
C VAL A 69 -2.30 -11.36 -8.57
N ARG A 70 -1.03 -10.91 -8.61
CA ARG A 70 -0.62 -9.55 -8.29
C ARG A 70 -0.02 -8.86 -9.52
N PRO A 71 -0.82 -8.21 -10.37
CA PRO A 71 -0.33 -7.60 -11.60
C PRO A 71 0.48 -6.32 -11.37
N GLY A 72 0.35 -5.69 -10.19
CA GLY A 72 1.02 -4.45 -9.85
C GLY A 72 0.43 -3.76 -8.64
N GLY A 73 0.57 -2.44 -8.55
CA GLY A 73 -0.15 -1.60 -7.59
C GLY A 73 -1.66 -1.60 -7.88
N TRP A 74 -2.47 -1.12 -6.94
CA TRP A 74 -3.92 -1.21 -7.07
C TRP A 74 -4.50 -0.56 -8.35
N PRO A 75 -3.94 0.53 -8.94
CA PRO A 75 -4.48 1.04 -10.19
C PRO A 75 -4.41 0.02 -11.33
N VAL A 76 -3.29 -0.71 -11.42
CA VAL A 76 -3.11 -1.78 -12.41
C VAL A 76 -4.09 -2.93 -12.17
N VAL A 77 -4.38 -3.23 -10.91
CA VAL A 77 -5.37 -4.26 -10.55
C VAL A 77 -6.78 -3.84 -10.95
N VAL A 78 -7.16 -2.59 -10.68
CA VAL A 78 -8.46 -2.01 -11.07
C VAL A 78 -8.63 -2.10 -12.59
N ASP A 79 -7.62 -1.69 -13.36
CA ASP A 79 -7.67 -1.76 -14.83
C ASP A 79 -7.80 -3.20 -15.32
N LYS A 80 -7.12 -4.16 -14.68
CA LYS A 80 -7.28 -5.59 -14.98
C LYS A 80 -8.73 -6.06 -14.74
N VAL A 81 -9.35 -5.67 -13.63
CA VAL A 81 -10.75 -6.02 -13.32
C VAL A 81 -11.71 -5.38 -14.33
N ARG A 82 -11.46 -4.14 -14.75
CA ARG A 82 -12.21 -3.46 -15.81
C ARG A 82 -12.13 -4.20 -17.14
N ILE A 83 -10.93 -4.68 -17.53
CA ILE A 83 -10.73 -5.45 -18.76
C ILE A 83 -11.55 -6.75 -18.74
N TRP A 84 -11.72 -7.38 -17.59
CA TRP A 84 -12.58 -8.56 -17.46
C TRP A 84 -14.07 -8.29 -17.71
N GLY A 85 -14.54 -7.05 -17.48
CA GLY A 85 -15.90 -6.63 -17.83
C GLY A 85 -17.02 -7.47 -17.19
N GLY A 86 -16.83 -7.95 -15.96
CA GLY A 86 -17.78 -8.81 -15.24
C GLY A 86 -17.68 -10.31 -15.57
N LYS A 87 -16.60 -10.75 -16.21
CA LYS A 87 -16.22 -12.16 -16.42
C LYS A 87 -14.79 -12.39 -15.92
N PRO A 88 -14.55 -12.29 -14.61
CA PRO A 88 -13.22 -12.37 -14.04
C PRO A 88 -12.67 -13.79 -14.01
N ASP A 89 -11.32 -13.89 -14.03
CA ASP A 89 -10.58 -15.16 -13.74
C ASP A 89 -10.32 -15.34 -12.24
N ALA A 90 -10.87 -14.48 -11.39
CA ALA A 90 -10.74 -14.50 -9.95
C ALA A 90 -12.10 -14.24 -9.29
N ASP A 91 -12.21 -14.57 -7.99
CA ASP A 91 -13.44 -14.44 -7.21
C ASP A 91 -13.43 -13.20 -6.32
N ILE A 92 -12.26 -12.85 -5.79
CA ILE A 92 -12.06 -11.84 -4.77
C ILE A 92 -11.09 -10.76 -5.25
N PHE A 93 -11.50 -9.51 -5.13
CA PHE A 93 -10.61 -8.36 -5.15
C PHE A 93 -10.08 -8.14 -3.73
N LEU A 94 -8.79 -8.47 -3.51
CA LEU A 94 -8.19 -8.55 -2.19
C LEU A 94 -7.11 -7.49 -2.01
N GLY A 95 -7.37 -6.53 -1.13
CA GLY A 95 -6.48 -5.42 -0.87
C GLY A 95 -6.83 -4.17 -1.65
N ALA A 96 -6.00 -3.19 -1.58
CA ALA A 96 -6.20 -1.79 -1.97
C ALA A 96 -7.07 -1.00 -0.98
N GLY A 97 -6.86 0.31 -0.95
CA GLY A 97 -7.70 1.22 -0.17
C GLY A 97 -9.12 1.35 -0.73
N ALA A 98 -10.00 1.93 0.07
CA ALA A 98 -11.40 2.16 -0.31
C ALA A 98 -11.61 2.86 -1.66
N PRO A 99 -10.76 3.82 -2.12
CA PRO A 99 -10.94 4.45 -3.44
C PRO A 99 -11.00 3.45 -4.60
N ALA A 100 -10.20 2.38 -4.55
CA ALA A 100 -10.21 1.35 -5.59
C ALA A 100 -11.53 0.58 -5.62
N HIS A 101 -12.09 0.29 -4.44
CA HIS A 101 -13.37 -0.41 -4.28
C HIS A 101 -14.55 0.48 -4.70
N GLU A 102 -14.53 1.76 -4.36
CA GLU A 102 -15.57 2.73 -4.81
C GLU A 102 -15.56 2.88 -6.34
N ILE A 103 -14.38 2.85 -6.97
CA ILE A 103 -14.29 2.83 -8.43
C ILE A 103 -14.95 1.57 -8.99
N LEU A 104 -14.63 0.38 -8.47
CA LEU A 104 -15.21 -0.88 -8.94
C LEU A 104 -16.71 -1.00 -8.63
N LYS A 105 -17.18 -0.46 -7.49
CA LYS A 105 -18.61 -0.35 -7.14
C LYS A 105 -19.35 0.49 -8.19
N ARG A 106 -18.85 1.69 -8.47
CA ARG A 106 -19.43 2.60 -9.47
C ARG A 106 -19.45 1.99 -10.87
N ASP A 107 -18.40 1.26 -11.23
CA ASP A 107 -18.30 0.57 -12.53
C ASP A 107 -19.15 -0.71 -12.58
N GLY A 108 -19.80 -1.11 -11.47
CA GLY A 108 -20.66 -2.30 -11.37
C GLY A 108 -19.87 -3.62 -11.51
N LEU A 109 -18.62 -3.66 -11.06
CA LEU A 109 -17.69 -4.79 -11.19
C LEU A 109 -17.50 -5.60 -9.90
N ILE A 110 -18.06 -5.14 -8.79
CA ILE A 110 -18.17 -5.87 -7.51
C ILE A 110 -19.62 -6.01 -7.10
N VAL A 111 -19.93 -6.98 -6.24
CA VAL A 111 -21.29 -7.26 -5.77
C VAL A 111 -21.36 -7.21 -4.25
N PRO A 112 -22.52 -6.87 -3.68
CA PRO A 112 -22.66 -6.79 -2.24
C PRO A 112 -22.59 -8.18 -1.59
N TYR A 113 -21.84 -8.25 -0.51
CA TYR A 113 -21.80 -9.42 0.37
C TYR A 113 -21.41 -8.99 1.79
N ARG A 114 -22.26 -9.30 2.78
CA ARG A 114 -21.98 -9.07 4.19
C ARG A 114 -21.36 -10.32 4.82
N PRO A 115 -20.05 -10.32 5.12
CA PRO A 115 -19.41 -11.45 5.77
C PRO A 115 -19.92 -11.66 7.20
N LYS A 116 -19.78 -12.86 7.73
CA LYS A 116 -19.94 -13.09 9.18
C LYS A 116 -18.92 -12.25 9.94
N ASN A 117 -19.30 -11.81 11.14
CA ASN A 117 -18.52 -10.90 11.99
C ASN A 117 -18.24 -9.50 11.36
N TRP A 118 -18.98 -9.13 10.31
CA TRP A 118 -18.91 -7.80 9.72
C TRP A 118 -19.10 -6.67 10.75
N ASP A 119 -19.92 -6.90 11.78
CA ASP A 119 -20.21 -5.93 12.85
C ASP A 119 -18.98 -5.64 13.72
N ASN A 120 -18.01 -6.57 13.79
CA ASN A 120 -16.77 -6.36 14.54
C ASN A 120 -15.81 -5.34 13.86
N VAL A 121 -16.07 -4.96 12.61
CA VAL A 121 -15.34 -3.90 11.93
C VAL A 121 -16.11 -2.60 12.12
N PRO A 122 -15.48 -1.51 12.62
CA PRO A 122 -16.17 -0.23 12.74
C PRO A 122 -16.74 0.25 11.40
N ALA A 123 -17.88 0.92 11.42
CA ALA A 123 -18.44 1.53 10.21
C ALA A 123 -17.59 2.71 9.73
N GLU A 124 -17.11 3.47 10.70
CA GLU A 124 -16.34 4.69 10.51
C GLU A 124 -15.29 4.83 11.63
N TRP A 125 -14.18 5.49 11.34
CA TRP A 125 -13.18 5.82 12.33
C TRP A 125 -12.51 7.15 11.95
N HIS A 126 -12.57 8.14 12.84
CA HIS A 126 -12.09 9.51 12.61
C HIS A 126 -12.56 10.13 11.28
N GLY A 127 -13.87 9.99 10.99
CA GLY A 127 -14.48 10.52 9.77
C GLY A 127 -14.20 9.72 8.50
N MET A 128 -13.45 8.61 8.60
CA MET A 128 -13.14 7.73 7.47
C MET A 128 -14.09 6.54 7.44
N LYS A 129 -14.72 6.27 6.30
CA LYS A 129 -15.45 5.02 6.07
C LYS A 129 -14.50 3.84 6.15
N VAL A 130 -14.82 2.85 6.97
CA VAL A 130 -14.04 1.62 7.14
C VAL A 130 -14.68 0.44 6.41
N LYS A 131 -15.95 0.55 6.09
CA LYS A 131 -16.72 -0.41 5.30
C LYS A 131 -17.83 0.31 4.53
N ASP A 132 -18.26 -0.29 3.44
CA ASP A 132 -19.39 0.21 2.67
C ASP A 132 -20.71 -0.19 3.32
N GLN A 133 -21.65 0.77 3.45
CA GLN A 133 -22.94 0.53 4.11
C GLN A 133 -23.89 -0.32 3.25
N ASP A 134 -23.63 -0.40 1.93
CA ASP A 134 -24.36 -1.25 0.99
C ASP A 134 -23.69 -2.62 0.79
N ASP A 135 -22.73 -2.98 1.68
CA ASP A 135 -22.01 -4.27 1.73
C ASP A 135 -21.12 -4.59 0.52
N TYR A 136 -20.73 -3.61 -0.31
CA TYR A 136 -19.87 -3.88 -1.48
C TYR A 136 -18.41 -4.16 -1.12
N TRP A 137 -17.92 -3.58 -0.01
CA TRP A 137 -16.55 -3.81 0.45
C TRP A 137 -16.44 -3.62 1.97
N THR A 138 -15.45 -4.28 2.56
CA THR A 138 -15.15 -4.19 4.00
C THR A 138 -13.64 -4.17 4.22
N CYS A 139 -13.16 -3.30 5.11
CA CYS A 139 -11.79 -3.28 5.56
C CYS A 139 -11.46 -4.58 6.33
N PHE A 140 -10.45 -5.29 5.89
CA PHE A 140 -9.93 -6.46 6.60
C PHE A 140 -8.59 -6.18 7.30
N ALA A 141 -7.92 -5.09 6.94
CA ALA A 141 -6.62 -4.70 7.47
C ALA A 141 -6.43 -3.18 7.41
N PRO A 142 -6.66 -2.45 8.51
CA PRO A 142 -6.44 -1.01 8.55
C PRO A 142 -4.94 -0.69 8.61
N TRP A 143 -4.53 0.43 7.99
CA TRP A 143 -3.19 0.99 8.14
C TRP A 143 -3.22 2.51 7.93
N ILE A 144 -2.13 3.19 8.24
CA ILE A 144 -2.00 4.63 8.06
C ILE A 144 -0.86 4.97 7.11
N VAL A 145 -0.99 6.10 6.42
CA VAL A 145 0.08 6.65 5.60
C VAL A 145 1.14 7.24 6.51
N THR A 146 2.38 6.83 6.31
CA THR A 146 3.54 7.27 7.10
C THR A 146 4.74 7.54 6.21
N ASN A 147 5.84 8.00 6.81
CA ASN A 147 7.14 8.06 6.18
C ASN A 147 8.08 7.08 6.91
N LEU A 148 9.03 6.50 6.20
CA LEU A 148 10.01 5.60 6.77
C LEU A 148 11.39 6.27 6.84
N TYR A 149 12.19 5.89 7.84
CA TYR A 149 13.59 6.23 7.84
C TYR A 149 14.47 5.11 8.38
N ASN A 150 15.71 5.06 7.89
CA ASN A 150 16.75 4.16 8.39
C ASN A 150 17.53 4.89 9.50
N GLU A 151 17.26 4.51 10.75
CA GLU A 151 17.84 5.12 11.94
C GLU A 151 19.37 5.07 11.94
N LYS A 152 19.95 3.94 11.53
CA LYS A 152 21.41 3.74 11.50
C LYS A 152 22.07 4.66 10.48
N VAL A 153 21.46 4.84 9.31
CA VAL A 153 21.99 5.71 8.26
C VAL A 153 21.86 7.18 8.65
N LEU A 154 20.70 7.60 9.18
CA LEU A 154 20.54 8.98 9.66
C LEU A 154 21.57 9.33 10.73
N LYS A 155 21.80 8.41 11.69
CA LYS A 155 22.83 8.59 12.73
C LYS A 155 24.25 8.71 12.11
N LYS A 156 24.58 7.87 11.13
CA LYS A 156 25.87 7.94 10.41
C LYS A 156 26.05 9.28 9.69
N LEU A 157 24.99 9.81 9.10
CA LEU A 157 24.99 11.09 8.39
C LEU A 157 24.85 12.29 9.36
N ARG A 158 24.71 12.08 10.67
CA ARG A 158 24.46 13.10 11.70
C ARG A 158 23.19 13.92 11.42
N LEU A 159 22.19 13.28 10.80
CA LEU A 159 20.90 13.89 10.52
C LEU A 159 19.88 13.51 11.61
N PRO A 160 19.12 14.47 12.15
CA PRO A 160 18.02 14.17 13.05
C PRO A 160 16.91 13.41 12.29
N PRO A 161 16.12 12.53 12.94
CA PRO A 161 14.90 12.00 12.32
C PRO A 161 13.91 13.13 12.05
N PRO A 162 13.31 13.22 10.86
CA PRO A 162 12.23 14.18 10.61
C PRO A 162 11.01 13.82 11.48
N LYS A 163 10.19 14.82 11.86
CA LYS A 163 9.01 14.63 12.72
C LYS A 163 7.70 15.02 12.04
N THR A 164 7.77 15.95 11.11
CA THR A 164 6.62 16.52 10.41
C THR A 164 6.79 16.42 8.90
N TRP A 165 5.71 16.67 8.16
CA TRP A 165 5.81 16.84 6.71
C TRP A 165 6.79 17.97 6.35
N ASN A 166 6.73 19.10 7.06
CA ASN A 166 7.60 20.23 6.77
C ASN A 166 9.07 19.97 7.02
N ASP A 167 9.42 19.11 7.98
CA ASP A 167 10.83 18.76 8.22
C ASP A 167 11.50 18.16 6.98
N LEU A 168 10.73 17.44 6.15
CA LEU A 168 11.23 16.84 4.91
C LEU A 168 11.65 17.90 3.87
N LEU A 169 11.21 19.13 4.02
CA LEU A 169 11.61 20.27 3.17
C LEU A 169 12.95 20.88 3.59
N ASN A 170 13.48 20.52 4.77
CA ASN A 170 14.74 21.07 5.24
C ASN A 170 15.90 20.62 4.32
N PRO A 171 16.72 21.56 3.82
CA PRO A 171 17.85 21.24 2.92
C PRO A 171 18.86 20.25 3.47
N ILE A 172 18.91 20.01 4.79
CA ILE A 172 19.79 18.98 5.38
C ILE A 172 19.47 17.57 4.89
N TYR A 173 18.24 17.31 4.46
CA TYR A 173 17.82 16.00 3.91
C TYR A 173 17.98 15.89 2.40
N ARG A 174 18.49 16.91 1.74
CA ARG A 174 18.64 16.94 0.28
C ARG A 174 19.47 15.76 -0.21
N GLY A 175 18.96 15.03 -1.21
CA GLY A 175 19.59 13.83 -1.73
C GLY A 175 19.45 12.59 -0.84
N ASN A 176 18.69 12.69 0.27
CA ASN A 176 18.47 11.61 1.22
C ASN A 176 17.00 11.16 1.29
N ILE A 177 16.17 11.62 0.38
CA ILE A 177 14.73 11.34 0.33
C ILE A 177 14.39 10.60 -0.96
N VAL A 178 13.52 9.61 -0.87
CA VAL A 178 12.93 8.90 -2.01
C VAL A 178 11.42 8.78 -1.82
N HIS A 179 10.68 8.93 -2.90
CA HIS A 179 9.29 8.48 -3.01
C HIS A 179 8.99 7.93 -4.40
N THR A 180 7.86 7.26 -4.54
CA THR A 180 7.41 6.75 -5.84
C THR A 180 6.49 7.75 -6.55
N LEU A 181 6.17 7.47 -7.80
CA LEU A 181 5.21 8.25 -8.57
C LEU A 181 3.77 7.87 -8.17
N PRO A 182 2.83 8.83 -8.10
CA PRO A 182 1.48 8.56 -7.59
C PRO A 182 0.70 7.54 -8.45
N TYR A 183 0.94 7.50 -9.76
CA TYR A 183 0.32 6.50 -10.62
C TYR A 183 0.93 5.08 -10.48
N ALA A 184 2.09 4.94 -9.84
CA ALA A 184 2.72 3.66 -9.55
C ALA A 184 2.48 3.19 -8.11
N SER A 185 1.92 4.05 -7.26
CA SER A 185 1.63 3.73 -5.86
C SER A 185 0.41 4.50 -5.35
N GLY A 186 -0.61 3.78 -4.97
CA GLY A 186 -1.79 4.36 -4.32
C GLY A 186 -1.44 5.16 -3.07
N THR A 187 -0.51 4.65 -2.25
CA THR A 187 -0.06 5.35 -1.03
C THR A 187 0.54 6.71 -1.31
N MET A 188 1.24 6.87 -2.44
CA MET A 188 1.75 8.20 -2.81
C MET A 188 0.62 9.12 -3.27
N HIS A 189 -0.38 8.59 -3.99
CA HIS A 189 -1.58 9.36 -4.32
C HIS A 189 -2.31 9.79 -3.04
N GLU A 190 -2.54 8.87 -2.12
CA GLU A 190 -3.16 9.15 -0.80
C GLU A 190 -2.37 10.22 -0.04
N ALA A 191 -1.04 10.18 -0.07
CA ALA A 191 -0.22 11.23 0.55
C ALA A 191 -0.42 12.61 -0.10
N ILE A 192 -0.58 12.67 -1.43
CA ILE A 192 -0.90 13.92 -2.12
C ILE A 192 -2.29 14.41 -1.70
N GLU A 193 -3.26 13.52 -1.59
CA GLU A 193 -4.61 13.86 -1.11
C GLU A 193 -4.62 14.32 0.35
N ILE A 194 -3.82 13.71 1.23
CA ILE A 194 -3.60 14.19 2.62
C ILE A 194 -3.12 15.64 2.61
N LEU A 195 -2.16 15.94 1.75
CA LEU A 195 -1.63 17.29 1.64
C LEU A 195 -2.68 18.27 1.11
N ILE A 196 -3.44 17.88 0.07
CA ILE A 196 -4.46 18.74 -0.53
C ILE A 196 -5.63 18.98 0.42
N GLN A 197 -6.17 17.93 1.04
CA GLN A 197 -7.32 18.03 1.94
C GLN A 197 -6.93 18.59 3.32
N GLY A 198 -5.73 18.26 3.79
CA GLY A 198 -5.27 18.68 5.11
C GLY A 198 -4.62 20.08 5.17
N PHE A 199 -4.05 20.57 4.06
CA PHE A 199 -3.34 21.88 4.03
C PHE A 199 -3.88 22.82 2.96
N GLY A 200 -4.79 22.36 2.10
CA GLY A 200 -5.31 23.12 0.96
C GLY A 200 -4.48 22.90 -0.31
N GLU A 201 -5.14 22.92 -1.47
CA GLU A 201 -4.56 22.55 -2.76
C GLU A 201 -3.31 23.37 -3.11
N LYS A 202 -3.37 24.69 -2.91
CA LYS A 202 -2.27 25.61 -3.22
C LYS A 202 -1.01 25.26 -2.43
N GLU A 203 -1.13 25.05 -1.13
CA GLU A 203 0.00 24.71 -0.25
C GLU A 203 0.49 23.28 -0.50
N ALA A 204 -0.40 22.36 -0.81
CA ALA A 204 -0.02 20.99 -1.19
C ALA A 204 0.88 20.98 -2.42
N TRP A 205 0.51 21.67 -3.49
CA TRP A 205 1.33 21.73 -4.71
C TRP A 205 2.64 22.48 -4.50
N ARG A 206 2.63 23.53 -3.67
CA ARG A 206 3.86 24.18 -3.22
C ARG A 206 4.78 23.19 -2.49
N TYR A 207 4.24 22.46 -1.51
CA TYR A 207 4.97 21.47 -0.74
C TYR A 207 5.56 20.38 -1.66
N LEU A 208 4.78 19.83 -2.57
CA LEU A 208 5.23 18.77 -3.49
C LEU A 208 6.37 19.23 -4.41
N ARG A 209 6.37 20.48 -4.86
CA ARG A 209 7.48 21.05 -5.65
C ARG A 209 8.76 21.15 -4.81
N LEU A 210 8.66 21.62 -3.59
CA LEU A 210 9.79 21.72 -2.67
C LEU A 210 10.33 20.32 -2.30
N LEU A 211 9.45 19.40 -1.95
CA LEU A 211 9.81 18.00 -1.64
C LEU A 211 10.53 17.34 -2.82
N ALA A 212 9.97 17.47 -4.03
CA ALA A 212 10.57 16.87 -5.21
C ALA A 212 11.99 17.40 -5.50
N ALA A 213 12.27 18.65 -5.15
CA ALA A 213 13.62 19.19 -5.26
C ALA A 213 14.62 18.57 -4.29
N GLN A 214 14.16 18.03 -3.16
CA GLN A 214 15.00 17.38 -2.16
C GLN A 214 15.32 15.92 -2.50
N LEU A 215 14.57 15.30 -3.43
CA LEU A 215 14.71 13.87 -3.72
C LEU A 215 16.09 13.47 -4.25
N ALA A 216 16.56 12.33 -3.76
CA ALA A 216 17.66 11.60 -4.40
C ALA A 216 17.23 11.04 -5.76
N ARG A 217 16.05 10.41 -5.77
CA ARG A 217 15.46 9.74 -6.94
C ARG A 217 13.96 9.46 -6.75
N PHE A 218 13.29 9.10 -7.81
CA PHE A 218 12.00 8.41 -7.76
C PHE A 218 12.22 6.89 -7.74
N SER A 219 11.38 6.17 -7.01
CA SER A 219 11.34 4.71 -6.99
C SER A 219 10.24 4.18 -7.91
N THR A 220 10.29 2.89 -8.21
CA THR A 220 9.35 2.22 -9.12
C THR A 220 8.05 1.79 -8.46
N GLY A 221 7.96 1.86 -7.12
CA GLY A 221 6.79 1.50 -6.33
C GLY A 221 7.07 1.55 -4.84
N SER A 222 6.04 1.41 -3.99
CA SER A 222 6.19 1.43 -2.52
C SER A 222 7.14 0.35 -2.01
N THR A 223 7.12 -0.85 -2.61
CA THR A 223 8.05 -1.93 -2.25
C THR A 223 9.50 -1.55 -2.52
N ASP A 224 9.77 -0.90 -3.67
CA ASP A 224 11.12 -0.42 -4.01
C ASP A 224 11.57 0.67 -3.04
N THR A 225 10.71 1.66 -2.74
CA THR A 225 10.99 2.67 -1.71
C THR A 225 11.39 2.02 -0.37
N THR A 226 10.58 1.08 0.12
CA THR A 226 10.85 0.37 1.37
C THR A 226 12.20 -0.36 1.32
N ASN A 227 12.52 -1.02 0.22
CA ASN A 227 13.78 -1.74 0.05
C ASN A 227 14.99 -0.82 0.03
N LEU A 228 14.91 0.34 -0.63
CA LEU A 228 15.96 1.36 -0.62
C LEU A 228 16.26 1.85 0.81
N VAL A 229 15.20 2.06 1.61
CA VAL A 229 15.35 2.44 3.03
C VAL A 229 15.91 1.29 3.86
N LYS A 230 15.42 0.06 3.68
CA LYS A 230 15.93 -1.14 4.38
C LYS A 230 17.44 -1.30 4.16
N ARG A 231 17.90 -1.22 2.92
CA ARG A 231 19.33 -1.37 2.56
C ARG A 231 20.16 -0.14 2.92
N GLY A 232 19.51 0.97 3.28
CA GLY A 232 20.19 2.23 3.60
C GLY A 232 20.79 2.96 2.41
N GLU A 233 20.34 2.64 1.19
CA GLU A 233 20.74 3.35 -0.04
C GLU A 233 20.20 4.78 -0.06
N VAL A 234 18.94 4.96 0.40
CA VAL A 234 18.33 6.26 0.64
C VAL A 234 17.68 6.21 2.02
N PRO A 235 18.08 7.06 2.97
CA PRO A 235 17.66 6.90 4.36
C PRO A 235 16.20 7.25 4.66
N ILE A 236 15.51 8.03 3.83
CA ILE A 236 14.14 8.49 4.10
C ILE A 236 13.25 8.11 2.92
N GLY A 237 12.18 7.35 3.19
CA GLY A 237 11.12 6.97 2.24
C GLY A 237 9.81 7.67 2.58
N VAL A 238 9.26 8.43 1.64
CA VAL A 238 8.02 9.18 1.83
C VAL A 238 6.82 8.37 1.34
N ALA A 239 5.68 8.57 1.98
CA ALA A 239 4.39 7.96 1.63
C ALA A 239 4.44 6.42 1.58
N GLN A 240 4.55 5.82 2.75
CA GLN A 240 4.63 4.38 2.91
C GLN A 240 3.53 3.86 3.85
N PRO A 241 3.04 2.64 3.62
CA PRO A 241 2.19 1.97 4.60
C PRO A 241 2.94 1.71 5.91
N GLN A 242 2.30 2.01 7.03
CA GLN A 242 2.92 1.87 8.36
C GLN A 242 3.41 0.44 8.62
N MET A 243 2.68 -0.58 8.16
CA MET A 243 3.08 -1.97 8.35
C MET A 243 4.44 -2.30 7.71
N ASN A 244 4.91 -1.53 6.72
CA ASN A 244 6.24 -1.74 6.12
C ASN A 244 7.37 -1.51 7.12
N ALA A 245 7.24 -0.54 8.03
CA ALA A 245 8.21 -0.35 9.11
C ALA A 245 8.16 -1.50 10.13
N MET A 246 6.96 -1.97 10.49
CA MET A 246 6.79 -3.12 11.37
C MET A 246 7.45 -4.38 10.78
N ALA A 247 7.18 -4.66 9.50
CA ALA A 247 7.76 -5.79 8.79
C ALA A 247 9.28 -5.69 8.72
N ALA A 248 9.81 -4.52 8.38
CA ALA A 248 11.25 -4.30 8.31
C ALA A 248 11.94 -4.51 9.66
N ARG A 249 11.34 -4.03 10.76
CA ARG A 249 11.88 -4.24 12.12
C ARG A 249 11.87 -5.71 12.52
N LYS A 250 10.80 -6.45 12.19
CA LYS A 250 10.77 -7.91 12.43
C LYS A 250 11.91 -8.62 11.71
N ASP A 251 12.23 -8.21 10.50
CA ASP A 251 13.34 -8.76 9.69
C ASP A 251 14.73 -8.25 10.14
N GLY A 252 14.81 -7.48 11.25
CA GLY A 252 16.07 -6.99 11.82
C GLY A 252 16.63 -5.71 11.19
N TYR A 253 15.92 -5.07 10.28
CA TYR A 253 16.36 -3.81 9.69
C TYR A 253 16.11 -2.62 10.64
N PRO A 254 17.04 -1.63 10.68
CA PRO A 254 16.92 -0.46 11.54
C PRO A 254 15.98 0.60 10.94
N VAL A 255 14.80 0.19 10.54
CA VAL A 255 13.78 1.04 9.94
C VAL A 255 12.79 1.49 11.01
N ARG A 256 12.45 2.76 11.00
CA ARG A 256 11.41 3.39 11.83
C ARG A 256 10.38 4.04 10.94
N ASP A 257 9.18 4.11 11.45
CA ASP A 257 8.10 4.92 10.89
C ASP A 257 8.08 6.30 11.54
N LEU A 258 7.77 7.29 10.75
CA LEU A 258 7.44 8.63 11.15
C LEU A 258 5.94 8.80 10.98
N LEU A 259 5.20 8.95 12.06
CA LEU A 259 3.79 9.31 12.05
C LEU A 259 3.70 10.84 11.86
N PRO A 260 3.28 11.32 10.69
CA PRO A 260 3.20 12.75 10.46
C PRO A 260 2.03 13.37 11.24
N GLU A 261 2.10 14.67 11.47
CA GLU A 261 1.07 15.45 12.18
C GLU A 261 -0.31 15.44 11.50
N LYS A 262 -0.34 15.14 10.22
CA LYS A 262 -1.56 14.94 9.43
C LYS A 262 -1.43 13.67 8.61
N THR A 263 -2.39 12.78 8.74
CA THR A 263 -2.44 11.51 8.02
C THR A 263 -3.88 11.04 7.85
N ILE A 264 -4.05 9.91 7.19
CA ILE A 264 -5.33 9.20 7.07
C ILE A 264 -5.19 7.74 7.47
N LEU A 265 -6.30 7.17 7.88
CA LEU A 265 -6.52 5.73 7.82
C LEU A 265 -6.69 5.31 6.36
N VAL A 266 -6.05 4.22 5.97
CA VAL A 266 -6.36 3.52 4.71
C VAL A 266 -6.99 2.18 5.08
N PRO A 267 -8.27 1.98 4.76
CA PRO A 267 -8.92 0.70 4.96
C PRO A 267 -8.51 -0.23 3.81
N GLU A 268 -7.55 -1.13 4.06
CA GLU A 268 -7.24 -2.20 3.12
C GLU A 268 -8.47 -3.10 3.04
N ALA A 269 -9.15 -3.07 1.91
CA ALA A 269 -10.48 -3.63 1.78
C ALA A 269 -10.51 -4.89 0.93
N VAL A 270 -11.63 -5.60 1.00
CA VAL A 270 -11.90 -6.80 0.21
C VAL A 270 -13.31 -6.73 -0.35
N ALA A 271 -13.49 -7.25 -1.58
CA ALA A 271 -14.78 -7.33 -2.25
C ALA A 271 -14.95 -8.62 -3.04
N LEU A 272 -16.20 -9.04 -3.20
CA LEU A 272 -16.59 -10.12 -4.10
C LEU A 272 -16.73 -9.57 -5.52
N LEU A 273 -16.05 -10.17 -6.49
CA LEU A 273 -16.13 -9.75 -7.88
C LEU A 273 -17.47 -10.18 -8.52
N LYS A 274 -18.02 -9.30 -9.35
CA LYS A 274 -19.19 -9.65 -10.17
C LYS A 274 -18.83 -10.74 -11.18
N GLY A 275 -19.62 -11.80 -11.22
CA GLY A 275 -19.38 -12.92 -12.11
C GLY A 275 -18.24 -13.83 -11.67
N ALA A 276 -17.88 -13.81 -10.38
CA ALA A 276 -16.91 -14.68 -9.75
C ALA A 276 -17.16 -16.16 -10.13
N PRO A 277 -16.18 -16.88 -10.73
CA PRO A 277 -16.38 -18.25 -11.18
C PRO A 277 -16.63 -19.23 -10.01
N ASN A 278 -16.15 -18.93 -8.80
CA ASN A 278 -16.30 -19.76 -7.60
C ASN A 278 -16.93 -18.93 -6.45
N GLU A 279 -18.03 -18.24 -6.74
CA GLU A 279 -18.68 -17.30 -5.82
C GLU A 279 -18.97 -17.91 -4.43
N ALA A 280 -19.43 -19.17 -4.38
CA ALA A 280 -19.72 -19.85 -3.11
C ALA A 280 -18.46 -19.98 -2.23
N THR A 281 -17.34 -20.42 -2.82
CA THR A 281 -16.04 -20.53 -2.12
C THR A 281 -15.52 -19.14 -1.75
N GLY A 282 -15.76 -18.14 -2.61
CA GLY A 282 -15.44 -16.72 -2.32
C GLY A 282 -16.15 -16.21 -1.07
N LYS A 283 -17.44 -16.48 -0.91
CA LYS A 283 -18.23 -16.13 0.28
C LYS A 283 -17.73 -16.83 1.54
N ILE A 284 -17.38 -18.11 1.44
CA ILE A 284 -16.75 -18.86 2.55
C ILE A 284 -15.42 -18.22 2.96
N PHE A 285 -14.58 -17.81 1.99
CA PHE A 285 -13.34 -17.12 2.27
C PHE A 285 -13.57 -15.78 2.99
N LEU A 286 -14.55 -15.00 2.54
CA LEU A 286 -14.88 -13.72 3.19
C LEU A 286 -15.36 -13.94 4.63
N ASP A 287 -16.21 -14.92 4.89
CA ASP A 287 -16.65 -15.26 6.24
C ASP A 287 -15.47 -15.67 7.14
N TRP A 288 -14.55 -16.50 6.62
CA TRP A 288 -13.35 -16.89 7.36
C TRP A 288 -12.39 -15.72 7.59
N LEU A 289 -12.18 -14.85 6.59
CA LEU A 289 -11.26 -13.72 6.68
C LEU A 289 -11.60 -12.81 7.86
N PHE A 290 -12.88 -12.60 8.15
CA PHE A 290 -13.35 -11.79 9.28
C PHE A 290 -13.54 -12.58 10.58
N SER A 291 -13.26 -13.88 10.60
CA SER A 291 -13.19 -14.66 11.84
C SER A 291 -11.90 -14.33 12.63
N VAL A 292 -11.89 -14.69 13.91
CA VAL A 292 -10.67 -14.59 14.75
C VAL A 292 -9.48 -15.33 14.12
N ASP A 293 -9.71 -16.51 13.55
CA ASP A 293 -8.67 -17.29 12.87
C ASP A 293 -8.14 -16.57 11.63
N GLY A 294 -9.01 -16.08 10.75
CA GLY A 294 -8.63 -15.30 9.58
C GLY A 294 -7.86 -14.03 9.94
N GLN A 295 -8.31 -13.30 10.96
CA GLN A 295 -7.65 -12.07 11.41
C GLN A 295 -6.28 -12.32 12.07
N LYS A 296 -6.06 -13.48 12.72
CA LYS A 296 -4.71 -13.90 13.12
C LYS A 296 -3.80 -14.10 11.91
N HIS A 297 -4.29 -14.71 10.85
CA HIS A 297 -3.55 -14.85 9.60
C HIS A 297 -3.28 -13.52 8.88
N VAL A 298 -4.18 -12.55 9.00
CA VAL A 298 -3.92 -11.16 8.55
C VAL A 298 -2.72 -10.59 9.30
N LEU A 299 -2.70 -10.72 10.63
CA LEU A 299 -1.59 -10.21 11.45
C LEU A 299 -0.28 -10.95 11.19
N GLU A 300 -0.29 -12.29 11.10
CA GLU A 300 0.88 -13.10 10.73
C GLU A 300 1.40 -12.74 9.32
N GLY A 301 0.52 -12.34 8.43
CA GLY A 301 0.83 -11.77 7.11
C GLY A 301 1.40 -10.35 7.15
N ARG A 302 1.70 -9.84 8.35
CA ARG A 302 2.31 -8.52 8.61
C ARG A 302 1.41 -7.31 8.34
N TYR A 303 0.08 -7.51 8.36
CA TYR A 303 -0.93 -6.46 8.32
C TYR A 303 -1.62 -6.34 9.67
N PHE A 304 -2.16 -5.17 9.99
CA PHE A 304 -2.94 -5.01 11.22
C PHE A 304 -4.35 -5.59 11.03
N ALA A 305 -4.85 -6.25 12.08
CA ALA A 305 -6.18 -6.85 12.05
C ALA A 305 -7.28 -5.80 12.23
N ALA A 306 -8.42 -5.99 11.56
CA ALA A 306 -9.51 -5.00 11.49
C ALA A 306 -10.62 -5.16 12.55
N GLY A 307 -10.67 -6.27 13.29
CA GLY A 307 -11.68 -6.44 14.35
C GLY A 307 -11.48 -5.46 15.51
N SER A 308 -12.53 -4.77 15.94
CA SER A 308 -12.49 -3.81 17.05
C SER A 308 -12.34 -4.47 18.42
N ASP A 309 -12.69 -5.76 18.52
CA ASP A 309 -12.57 -6.61 19.69
C ASP A 309 -11.16 -7.20 19.85
N ILE A 310 -10.27 -6.99 18.87
CA ILE A 310 -8.92 -7.56 18.87
C ILE A 310 -8.00 -6.80 19.80
N LYS A 311 -7.36 -7.54 20.73
CA LYS A 311 -6.30 -7.02 21.61
C LYS A 311 -5.02 -7.79 21.37
N PHE A 312 -3.96 -7.10 20.95
CA PHE A 312 -2.66 -7.71 20.64
C PHE A 312 -2.04 -8.41 21.85
N SER A 313 -2.25 -7.88 23.06
CA SER A 313 -1.77 -8.53 24.30
C SER A 313 -2.41 -9.90 24.56
N VAL A 314 -3.66 -10.11 24.10
CA VAL A 314 -4.32 -11.42 24.19
C VAL A 314 -3.69 -12.38 23.19
N TRP A 315 -3.56 -11.95 21.95
CA TRP A 315 -2.97 -12.79 20.90
C TRP A 315 -1.47 -13.09 21.13
N GLU A 316 -0.73 -12.15 21.76
CA GLU A 316 0.66 -12.42 22.19
C GLU A 316 0.73 -13.58 23.20
N LYS A 317 -0.20 -13.64 24.16
CA LYS A 317 -0.30 -14.75 25.12
C LYS A 317 -0.72 -16.07 24.47
N GLU A 318 -1.48 -16.01 23.40
CA GLU A 318 -1.88 -17.17 22.59
C GLU A 318 -0.80 -17.63 21.58
N GLY A 319 0.37 -16.98 21.59
CA GLY A 319 1.51 -17.36 20.75
C GLY A 319 1.50 -16.79 19.33
N VAL A 320 0.65 -15.79 19.03
CA VAL A 320 0.68 -15.07 17.76
C VAL A 320 1.91 -14.15 17.72
N GLU A 321 2.97 -14.57 17.05
CA GLU A 321 4.26 -13.88 17.06
C GLU A 321 4.17 -12.41 16.65
N MET A 322 3.39 -12.12 15.62
CA MET A 322 3.24 -10.76 15.10
C MET A 322 2.51 -9.81 16.07
N ALA A 323 1.74 -10.30 17.03
CA ALA A 323 1.00 -9.46 17.98
C ALA A 323 1.94 -8.58 18.84
N LYS A 324 3.07 -9.12 19.30
CA LYS A 324 4.11 -8.36 20.00
C LYS A 324 4.70 -7.24 19.12
N HIS A 325 4.94 -7.53 17.84
CA HIS A 325 5.49 -6.56 16.90
C HIS A 325 4.48 -5.48 16.58
N ALA A 326 3.20 -5.81 16.41
CA ALA A 326 2.12 -4.87 16.19
C ALA A 326 1.93 -3.91 17.38
N LYS A 327 1.83 -4.46 18.60
CA LYS A 327 1.73 -3.67 19.82
C LYS A 327 2.90 -2.71 19.99
N LYS A 328 4.12 -3.17 19.75
CA LYS A 328 5.32 -2.34 19.81
C LYS A 328 5.34 -1.26 18.71
N ALA A 329 4.84 -1.57 17.51
CA ALA A 329 4.80 -0.63 16.39
C ALA A 329 3.81 0.51 16.63
N LEU A 330 2.62 0.18 17.14
CA LEU A 330 1.54 1.13 17.36
C LEU A 330 1.63 1.86 18.71
N GLY A 331 2.27 1.25 19.70
CA GLY A 331 2.29 1.74 21.08
C GLY A 331 0.96 1.57 21.83
N VAL A 332 0.00 0.85 21.24
CA VAL A 332 -1.35 0.57 21.76
C VAL A 332 -1.70 -0.90 21.62
N ASP A 333 -2.77 -1.35 22.28
CA ASP A 333 -3.15 -2.75 22.32
C ASP A 333 -4.16 -3.17 21.23
N SER A 334 -4.73 -2.22 20.52
CA SER A 334 -5.54 -2.43 19.33
C SER A 334 -5.25 -1.34 18.30
N PHE A 335 -5.41 -1.63 17.02
CA PHE A 335 -5.24 -0.61 15.98
C PHE A 335 -6.18 0.59 16.21
N TRP A 336 -7.39 0.34 16.67
CA TRP A 336 -8.43 1.35 16.88
C TRP A 336 -8.20 2.24 18.10
N ASP A 337 -7.23 1.90 18.97
CA ASP A 337 -6.81 2.73 20.10
C ASP A 337 -5.73 3.77 19.70
N LEU A 338 -5.30 3.79 18.42
CA LEU A 338 -4.23 4.65 17.93
C LEU A 338 -4.66 6.12 17.91
N LYS A 339 -3.81 6.99 18.46
CA LYS A 339 -4.03 8.44 18.48
C LYS A 339 -2.96 9.12 17.62
N VAL A 340 -3.38 9.59 16.46
CA VAL A 340 -2.54 10.37 15.52
C VAL A 340 -3.36 11.53 14.95
N GLY A 341 -2.72 12.47 14.29
CA GLY A 341 -3.40 13.61 13.67
C GLY A 341 -4.13 13.22 12.38
N PHE A 342 -5.31 12.61 12.52
CA PHE A 342 -6.15 12.34 11.35
C PHE A 342 -6.77 13.61 10.82
N ILE A 343 -6.85 13.73 9.48
CA ILE A 343 -7.62 14.76 8.81
C ILE A 343 -9.02 14.24 8.49
N GLU A 344 -9.99 15.13 8.36
CA GLU A 344 -11.22 14.81 7.63
C GLU A 344 -10.87 14.54 6.17
N TYR A 345 -11.25 13.38 5.66
CA TYR A 345 -10.84 12.93 4.33
C TYR A 345 -12.04 12.52 3.50
N ASP A 346 -12.29 13.28 2.44
CA ASP A 346 -13.31 12.95 1.45
C ASP A 346 -12.78 11.94 0.44
N LEU A 347 -13.12 10.68 0.67
CA LEU A 347 -12.73 9.54 -0.13
C LEU A 347 -13.32 9.60 -1.56
N ASP A 348 -14.57 10.05 -1.70
CA ASP A 348 -15.25 10.15 -2.98
C ASP A 348 -14.61 11.23 -3.86
N LEU A 349 -14.23 12.36 -3.24
CA LEU A 349 -13.50 13.43 -3.92
C LEU A 349 -12.12 12.93 -4.37
N ALA A 350 -11.38 12.23 -3.52
CA ALA A 350 -10.08 11.66 -3.87
C ALA A 350 -10.18 10.67 -5.04
N ALA A 351 -11.18 9.80 -5.03
CA ALA A 351 -11.43 8.85 -6.11
C ALA A 351 -11.82 9.55 -7.42
N LYS A 352 -12.62 10.63 -7.38
CA LYS A 352 -13.04 11.39 -8.57
C LYS A 352 -11.88 12.10 -9.26
N ARG A 353 -10.95 12.67 -8.49
CA ARG A 353 -9.83 13.45 -9.05
C ARG A 353 -8.52 12.67 -9.20
N TRP A 354 -8.56 11.35 -9.05
CA TRP A 354 -7.41 10.47 -9.22
C TRP A 354 -6.58 10.77 -10.47
N ASP A 355 -7.23 10.79 -11.63
CA ASP A 355 -6.55 11.01 -12.91
C ASP A 355 -6.01 12.46 -13.05
N GLU A 356 -6.74 13.42 -12.53
CA GLU A 356 -6.32 14.84 -12.56
C GLU A 356 -5.05 15.04 -11.73
N VAL A 357 -5.05 14.59 -10.49
CA VAL A 357 -3.92 14.71 -9.56
C VAL A 357 -2.69 14.01 -10.11
N ASN A 358 -2.85 12.79 -10.64
CA ASN A 358 -1.74 12.02 -11.20
C ASN A 358 -1.15 12.70 -12.43
N ARG A 359 -1.98 13.19 -13.36
CA ARG A 359 -1.53 13.96 -14.53
C ARG A 359 -0.84 15.25 -14.14
N LYS A 360 -1.40 16.00 -13.19
CA LYS A 360 -0.80 17.24 -12.70
C LYS A 360 0.58 16.98 -12.09
N TYR A 361 0.72 15.92 -11.27
CA TYR A 361 2.02 15.52 -10.74
C TYR A 361 3.03 15.16 -11.84
N GLU A 362 2.62 14.35 -12.78
CA GLU A 362 3.44 13.93 -13.93
C GLU A 362 3.98 15.15 -14.71
N TYR A 363 3.10 16.07 -15.12
CA TYR A 363 3.47 17.18 -15.99
C TYR A 363 4.13 18.35 -15.27
N GLU A 364 3.75 18.66 -14.03
CA GLU A 364 4.29 19.82 -13.31
C GLU A 364 5.54 19.49 -12.53
N ILE A 365 5.69 18.24 -12.06
CA ILE A 365 6.78 17.84 -11.17
C ILE A 365 7.72 16.85 -11.87
N TYR A 366 7.24 15.66 -12.19
CA TYR A 366 8.12 14.58 -12.64
C TYR A 366 8.84 14.91 -13.95
N ARG A 367 8.14 15.30 -14.99
CA ARG A 367 8.74 15.66 -16.29
C ARG A 367 9.64 16.89 -16.22
N LYS A 368 9.48 17.71 -15.21
CA LYS A 368 10.26 18.94 -15.01
C LYS A 368 11.28 18.83 -13.88
N TRP A 369 11.48 17.64 -13.32
CA TRP A 369 12.26 17.43 -12.11
C TRP A 369 13.67 18.04 -12.14
N GLY A 370 14.43 17.84 -13.23
CA GLY A 370 15.75 18.45 -13.39
C GLY A 370 15.74 19.98 -13.38
N LYS A 371 14.76 20.59 -14.08
CA LYS A 371 14.58 22.05 -14.09
C LYS A 371 14.15 22.55 -12.72
N LEU A 372 13.28 21.83 -12.05
CA LEU A 372 12.80 22.12 -10.70
C LEU A 372 13.96 22.13 -9.70
N LYS A 373 14.77 21.08 -9.65
CA LYS A 373 15.96 21.03 -8.76
C LYS A 373 16.92 22.18 -9.02
N SER A 374 17.32 22.39 -10.28
CA SER A 374 18.28 23.43 -10.63
C SER A 374 17.76 24.84 -10.33
N SER A 375 16.46 25.06 -10.42
CA SER A 375 15.86 26.38 -10.11
C SER A 375 15.84 26.66 -8.62
N LEU A 376 15.44 25.67 -7.80
CA LEU A 376 15.46 25.82 -6.34
C LEU A 376 16.89 26.03 -5.83
N TYR A 377 17.83 25.25 -6.31
CA TYR A 377 19.23 25.36 -5.86
C TYR A 377 19.83 26.73 -6.15
N LEU A 378 19.55 27.28 -7.34
CA LEU A 378 19.98 28.64 -7.67
C LEU A 378 19.33 29.69 -6.77
N ILE A 379 18.02 29.55 -6.47
CA ILE A 379 17.30 30.47 -5.58
C ILE A 379 17.96 30.46 -4.20
N GLU A 380 18.19 29.30 -3.63
CA GLU A 380 18.77 29.15 -2.28
C GLU A 380 20.22 29.66 -2.22
N GLU A 381 21.01 29.41 -3.27
CA GLU A 381 22.36 29.94 -3.40
C GLU A 381 22.38 31.47 -3.40
N VAL A 382 21.51 32.09 -4.19
CA VAL A 382 21.40 33.56 -4.26
C VAL A 382 20.85 34.16 -2.95
N GLU A 383 19.92 33.45 -2.27
CA GLU A 383 19.48 33.85 -0.92
C GLU A 383 20.65 33.85 0.08
N GLY A 384 21.53 32.85 0.00
CA GLY A 384 22.77 32.82 0.78
C GLY A 384 23.68 34.00 0.49
N GLU A 385 23.91 34.30 -0.79
CA GLU A 385 24.71 35.47 -1.21
C GLU A 385 24.10 36.79 -0.72
N ILE A 386 22.77 36.98 -0.78
CA ILE A 386 22.07 38.14 -0.24
C ILE A 386 22.30 38.28 1.26
N ASN A 387 22.25 37.18 2.01
CA ASN A 387 22.47 37.20 3.44
C ASN A 387 23.91 37.61 3.81
N VAL A 388 24.90 37.15 3.04
CA VAL A 388 26.31 37.56 3.21
C VAL A 388 26.44 39.07 2.93
N ALA A 389 25.98 39.55 1.77
CA ALA A 389 26.02 40.97 1.39
C ALA A 389 25.33 41.87 2.42
N LYS A 390 24.24 41.40 3.00
CA LYS A 390 23.52 42.12 4.09
C LYS A 390 24.34 42.21 5.38
N ALA A 391 25.04 41.12 5.72
CA ALA A 391 25.96 41.15 6.88
C ALA A 391 27.14 42.12 6.65
N GLU A 392 27.55 42.32 5.40
CA GLU A 392 28.55 43.31 4.97
C GLU A 392 27.98 44.74 4.83
N LYS A 393 26.73 44.97 5.24
CA LYS A 393 26.01 46.25 5.17
C LYS A 393 25.79 46.78 3.74
N MET A 394 25.81 45.95 2.73
CA MET A 394 25.47 46.34 1.37
C MET A 394 23.96 46.60 1.21
N ASN A 395 23.57 47.45 0.26
CA ASN A 395 22.17 47.67 -0.07
C ASN A 395 21.65 46.51 -0.97
N VAL A 396 20.91 45.61 -0.39
CA VAL A 396 20.38 44.42 -1.06
C VAL A 396 18.89 44.52 -1.41
N THR A 397 18.22 45.65 -1.17
CA THR A 397 16.77 45.84 -1.30
C THR A 397 16.21 45.35 -2.65
N LYS A 398 16.86 45.68 -3.76
CA LYS A 398 16.44 45.27 -5.11
C LYS A 398 16.66 43.79 -5.33
N ALA A 399 17.75 43.23 -4.82
CA ALA A 399 18.05 41.79 -4.90
C ALA A 399 17.03 40.97 -4.06
N GLU A 400 16.70 41.40 -2.85
CA GLU A 400 15.66 40.80 -2.02
C GLU A 400 14.28 40.78 -2.69
N ALA A 401 13.87 41.87 -3.32
CA ALA A 401 12.62 41.92 -4.05
C ALA A 401 12.61 40.91 -5.22
N LYS A 402 13.73 40.79 -5.93
CA LYS A 402 13.84 39.89 -7.09
C LYS A 402 13.92 38.43 -6.71
N ILE A 403 14.58 38.09 -5.61
CA ILE A 403 14.63 36.70 -5.13
C ILE A 403 13.27 36.28 -4.55
N LYS A 404 12.53 37.17 -3.93
CA LYS A 404 11.15 36.94 -3.49
C LYS A 404 10.22 36.64 -4.68
N GLU A 405 10.39 37.37 -5.81
CA GLU A 405 9.70 37.06 -7.05
C GLU A 405 10.07 35.65 -7.57
N ALA A 406 11.36 35.30 -7.56
CA ALA A 406 11.82 33.98 -7.96
C ALA A 406 11.18 32.86 -7.11
N ARG A 407 11.13 33.04 -5.80
CA ARG A 407 10.44 32.10 -4.89
C ARG A 407 8.98 31.92 -5.24
N LYS A 408 8.24 33.01 -5.45
CA LYS A 408 6.82 32.96 -5.83
C LYS A 408 6.61 32.19 -7.15
N LEU A 409 7.41 32.50 -8.16
CA LEU A 409 7.35 31.83 -9.46
C LEU A 409 7.64 30.32 -9.36
N PHE A 410 8.56 29.95 -8.47
CA PHE A 410 8.90 28.54 -8.22
C PHE A 410 7.81 27.82 -7.42
N GLU A 411 7.50 28.32 -6.24
CA GLU A 411 6.70 27.62 -5.24
C GLU A 411 5.23 27.57 -5.63
N TYR A 412 4.68 28.67 -6.12
CA TYR A 412 3.25 28.80 -6.35
C TYR A 412 2.86 28.70 -7.84
N ASP A 413 3.67 29.23 -8.73
CA ASP A 413 3.30 29.30 -10.14
C ASP A 413 3.86 28.13 -10.98
N GLY A 414 4.81 27.36 -10.44
CA GLY A 414 5.49 26.26 -11.14
C GLY A 414 6.26 26.72 -12.40
N LYS A 415 6.62 28.01 -12.46
CA LYS A 415 7.31 28.63 -13.61
C LYS A 415 8.83 28.57 -13.43
N TYR A 416 9.43 27.37 -13.45
CA TYR A 416 10.82 27.14 -13.08
C TYR A 416 11.85 27.93 -13.88
N ALA A 417 11.65 28.05 -15.20
CA ALA A 417 12.56 28.86 -16.03
C ALA A 417 12.50 30.34 -15.70
N ALA A 418 11.31 30.90 -15.44
CA ALA A 418 11.13 32.29 -15.05
C ALA A 418 11.69 32.54 -13.63
N ALA A 419 11.48 31.58 -12.72
CA ALA A 419 12.06 31.63 -11.36
C ALA A 419 13.57 31.67 -11.40
N ARG A 420 14.20 30.82 -12.21
CA ARG A 420 15.65 30.78 -12.42
C ARG A 420 16.18 32.10 -13.00
N LEU A 421 15.49 32.67 -13.99
CA LEU A 421 15.87 33.96 -14.56
C LEU A 421 15.76 35.10 -13.51
N ALA A 422 14.71 35.10 -12.69
CA ALA A 422 14.55 36.08 -11.61
C ALA A 422 15.66 35.95 -10.56
N ALA A 423 16.02 34.71 -10.18
CA ALA A 423 17.15 34.48 -9.26
C ALA A 423 18.49 34.95 -9.85
N SER A 424 18.78 34.68 -11.14
CA SER A 424 19.98 35.20 -11.81
C SER A 424 20.02 36.73 -11.86
N LYS A 425 18.87 37.38 -12.05
CA LYS A 425 18.77 38.86 -11.98
C LYS A 425 19.00 39.39 -10.57
N ALA A 426 18.52 38.67 -9.53
CA ALA A 426 18.80 39.02 -8.15
C ALA A 426 20.31 38.96 -7.85
N ARG A 427 20.99 37.89 -8.30
CA ARG A 427 22.44 37.75 -8.17
C ARG A 427 23.20 38.92 -8.86
N ALA A 428 22.81 39.29 -10.08
CA ALA A 428 23.42 40.40 -10.80
C ALA A 428 23.31 41.74 -10.07
N LEU A 429 22.26 41.95 -9.27
CA LEU A 429 22.05 43.14 -8.47
C LEU A 429 22.96 43.23 -7.19
N LEU A 430 23.60 42.11 -6.82
CA LEU A 430 24.58 42.08 -5.73
C LEU A 430 25.97 42.51 -6.18
N VAL A 431 26.30 42.36 -7.45
CA VAL A 431 27.62 42.64 -8.03
C VAL A 431 27.64 43.94 -8.81
N ALA A 432 26.48 44.59 -9.04
CA ALA A 432 26.40 45.89 -9.67
C ALA A 432 26.80 47.00 -8.69
N PRO A 433 27.72 47.91 -9.06
CA PRO A 433 28.16 49.03 -8.20
C PRO A 433 27.04 50.02 -7.90
#